data_a6dfe3dab3b6040b311bddd500c7717b
#
_entry.id   a6dfe3dab3b6040b311bddd500c7717b
#
_cell.length_a   1.000
_cell.length_b   1.000
_cell.length_c   1.000
_cell.angle_alpha   90.00
_cell.angle_beta   90.00
_cell.angle_gamma   90.00
#
_symmetry.space_group_name_H-M   'P 1'
#
loop_
_entity.id
_entity.type
_entity.pdbx_description
1 polymer ?
#
loop_
_entity_poly.entity_id
_entity_poly.type
_entity_poly.pdbx_seq_one_letter_code
_entity_poly.pdbx_strand_id
1 'polypeptide(L)'
;MSQSLITNEAVNCAIDYILQHIHEGLSVDDVAAHCHFSKYHFSRMFKRETGESVYAFIKRLKLEQSAFRMKVEPGRTVTDIGCEFGCSPSNYSWMFCQRYQTNPVNFRRNVEQATVRHAFMHLDAAGGRAESPLPGPLGEEGAVSGTYSCLESFEECDRKITIRNLPDYFVLYERRIGSYRHLSGQWGSFIGKYRDFVTEDTQFFERTFDDPVIPDADSCLYDICMSVDRSAMYDTCLRAGAPANKTCT
;
A
#
# COMPACT_ATOMS: atom_id res chain seq x y z
N MET A 1 -6.50 15.87 3.44
CA MET A 1 -5.53 15.73 4.54
C MET A 1 -4.13 15.91 3.98
N SER A 2 -3.22 16.51 4.74
CA SER A 2 -1.84 16.72 4.31
C SER A 2 -1.12 15.36 4.29
N GLN A 3 -0.36 15.11 3.25
CA GLN A 3 0.51 13.91 3.18
C GLN A 3 1.49 13.94 4.33
N SER A 4 1.65 12.81 5.01
CA SER A 4 2.54 12.67 6.14
C SER A 4 3.74 11.79 5.78
N LEU A 5 4.92 12.37 5.86
CA LEU A 5 6.18 11.63 5.87
C LEU A 5 6.40 11.11 7.28
N ILE A 6 6.53 9.79 7.44
CA ILE A 6 6.81 9.17 8.72
C ILE A 6 8.31 9.26 8.99
N THR A 7 8.70 10.15 9.89
CA THR A 7 10.10 10.37 10.23
C THR A 7 10.52 9.70 11.53
N ASN A 8 9.58 9.33 12.38
CA ASN A 8 9.86 8.74 13.68
C ASN A 8 10.17 7.24 13.56
N GLU A 9 11.38 6.84 13.93
CA GLU A 9 11.85 5.44 13.85
C GLU A 9 10.98 4.46 14.64
N ALA A 10 10.52 4.84 15.83
CA ALA A 10 9.65 3.98 16.63
C ALA A 10 8.29 3.76 15.95
N VAL A 11 7.77 4.77 15.24
CA VAL A 11 6.53 4.63 14.47
C VAL A 11 6.75 3.76 13.24
N ASN A 12 7.88 3.90 12.53
CA ASN A 12 8.24 3.02 11.43
C ASN A 12 8.41 1.57 11.89
N CYS A 13 9.12 1.34 12.98
CA CYS A 13 9.26 0.02 13.60
C CYS A 13 7.90 -0.59 13.96
N ALA A 14 7.00 0.21 14.54
CA ALA A 14 5.65 -0.22 14.87
C ALA A 14 4.83 -0.61 13.64
N ILE A 15 4.90 0.19 12.58
CA ILE A 15 4.19 -0.11 11.32
C ILE A 15 4.70 -1.42 10.72
N ASP A 16 6.01 -1.63 10.70
CA ASP A 16 6.58 -2.90 10.23
C ASP A 16 6.13 -4.09 11.07
N TYR A 17 6.12 -3.94 12.41
CA TYR A 17 5.64 -4.98 13.31
C TYR A 17 4.16 -5.29 13.08
N ILE A 18 3.33 -4.25 12.92
CA ILE A 18 1.90 -4.41 12.60
C ILE A 18 1.72 -5.17 11.29
N LEU A 19 2.45 -4.80 10.23
CA LEU A 19 2.36 -5.45 8.91
C LEU A 19 2.76 -6.93 8.96
N GLN A 20 3.80 -7.27 9.74
CA GLN A 20 4.27 -8.63 9.90
C GLN A 20 3.29 -9.52 10.69
N HIS A 21 2.57 -8.94 11.66
CA HIS A 21 1.68 -9.64 12.58
C HIS A 21 0.19 -9.32 12.35
N ILE A 22 -0.15 -8.80 11.18
CA ILE A 22 -1.52 -8.30 10.89
C ILE A 22 -2.60 -9.39 11.01
N HIS A 23 -2.24 -10.64 10.79
CA HIS A 23 -3.14 -11.80 10.90
C HIS A 23 -3.34 -12.28 12.33
N GLU A 24 -2.57 -11.77 13.28
CA GLU A 24 -2.63 -12.15 14.67
C GLU A 24 -3.60 -11.27 15.47
N GLY A 25 -3.90 -11.68 16.70
CA GLY A 25 -4.72 -10.91 17.65
C GLY A 25 -3.98 -9.72 18.24
N LEU A 26 -3.37 -8.89 17.41
CA LEU A 26 -2.48 -7.80 17.79
C LEU A 26 -3.19 -6.71 18.61
N SER A 27 -2.65 -6.40 19.78
CA SER A 27 -3.12 -5.31 20.64
C SER A 27 -2.20 -4.08 20.59
N VAL A 28 -2.71 -2.94 21.05
CA VAL A 28 -1.91 -1.70 21.17
C VAL A 28 -0.76 -1.88 22.18
N ASP A 29 -0.97 -2.72 23.20
CA ASP A 29 0.06 -3.00 24.21
C ASP A 29 1.23 -3.78 23.61
N ASP A 30 0.95 -4.77 22.73
CA ASP A 30 1.97 -5.56 22.04
C ASP A 30 2.85 -4.66 21.15
N VAL A 31 2.21 -3.78 20.38
CA VAL A 31 2.93 -2.83 19.51
C VAL A 31 3.80 -1.87 20.32
N ALA A 32 3.26 -1.31 21.39
CA ALA A 32 4.01 -0.38 22.25
C ALA A 32 5.19 -1.07 22.95
N ALA A 33 4.98 -2.31 23.45
CA ALA A 33 6.02 -3.11 24.07
C ALA A 33 7.14 -3.47 23.08
N HIS A 34 6.79 -3.84 21.84
CA HIS A 34 7.77 -4.11 20.79
C HIS A 34 8.67 -2.90 20.52
N CYS A 35 8.12 -1.70 20.58
CA CYS A 35 8.87 -0.47 20.38
C CYS A 35 9.53 0.07 21.68
N HIS A 36 9.46 -0.66 22.79
CA HIS A 36 10.02 -0.27 24.10
C HIS A 36 9.43 1.01 24.72
N PHE A 37 8.15 1.27 24.44
CA PHE A 37 7.43 2.43 24.99
C PHE A 37 6.25 2.00 25.87
N SER A 38 5.86 2.89 26.79
CA SER A 38 4.57 2.75 27.45
C SER A 38 3.43 2.99 26.45
N LYS A 39 2.33 2.26 26.59
CA LYS A 39 1.13 2.38 25.75
C LYS A 39 0.67 3.83 25.53
N TYR A 40 0.64 4.60 26.62
CA TYR A 40 0.15 5.99 26.59
C TYR A 40 1.06 6.91 25.77
N HIS A 41 2.36 6.85 26.01
CA HIS A 41 3.34 7.66 25.28
C HIS A 41 3.36 7.27 23.81
N PHE A 42 3.41 5.95 23.52
CA PHE A 42 3.41 5.43 22.17
C PHE A 42 2.16 5.84 21.38
N SER A 43 0.96 5.69 21.97
CA SER A 43 -0.29 6.04 21.29
C SER A 43 -0.37 7.51 20.88
N ARG A 44 0.16 8.41 21.72
CA ARG A 44 0.23 9.85 21.40
C ARG A 44 1.21 10.14 20.27
N MET A 45 2.39 9.52 20.32
CA MET A 45 3.43 9.66 19.30
C MET A 45 2.93 9.12 17.96
N PHE A 46 2.39 7.92 17.94
CA PHE A 46 1.85 7.28 16.74
C PHE A 46 0.74 8.13 16.09
N LYS A 47 -0.23 8.59 16.89
CA LYS A 47 -1.33 9.43 16.38
C LYS A 47 -0.83 10.75 15.80
N ARG A 48 0.20 11.35 16.39
CA ARG A 48 0.80 12.59 15.88
C ARG A 48 1.44 12.39 14.52
N GLU A 49 2.14 11.27 14.30
CA GLU A 49 2.85 10.95 13.06
C GLU A 49 1.90 10.46 11.96
N THR A 50 0.94 9.59 12.30
CA THR A 50 0.06 8.92 11.32
C THR A 50 -1.30 9.60 11.14
N GLY A 51 -1.68 10.49 12.06
CA GLY A 51 -3.00 11.12 12.09
C GLY A 51 -4.11 10.27 12.73
N GLU A 52 -3.88 8.97 12.96
CA GLU A 52 -4.87 8.06 13.52
C GLU A 52 -4.33 7.27 14.74
N SER A 53 -5.24 6.68 15.53
CA SER A 53 -4.80 5.84 16.65
C SER A 53 -4.25 4.50 16.16
N VAL A 54 -3.35 3.88 16.96
CA VAL A 54 -2.79 2.54 16.65
C VAL A 54 -3.90 1.52 16.37
N TYR A 55 -4.96 1.52 17.19
CA TYR A 55 -6.10 0.62 17.02
C TYR A 55 -6.83 0.86 15.69
N ALA A 56 -7.09 2.13 15.34
CA ALA A 56 -7.75 2.49 14.08
C ALA A 56 -6.89 2.08 12.87
N PHE A 57 -5.58 2.29 12.95
CA PHE A 57 -4.61 1.91 11.95
C PHE A 57 -4.61 0.39 11.70
N ILE A 58 -4.48 -0.43 12.76
CA ILE A 58 -4.54 -1.90 12.67
C ILE A 58 -5.86 -2.36 12.05
N LYS A 59 -6.97 -1.80 12.53
CA LYS A 59 -8.31 -2.15 12.03
C LYS A 59 -8.47 -1.81 10.55
N ARG A 60 -7.98 -0.64 10.14
CA ARG A 60 -8.01 -0.21 8.74
C ARG A 60 -7.20 -1.14 7.84
N LEU A 61 -5.94 -1.41 8.20
CA LEU A 61 -5.09 -2.31 7.43
C LEU A 61 -5.67 -3.73 7.30
N LYS A 62 -6.25 -4.28 8.37
CA LYS A 62 -6.93 -5.58 8.32
C LYS A 62 -8.05 -5.59 7.28
N LEU A 63 -8.87 -4.56 7.24
CA LEU A 63 -9.97 -4.44 6.29
C LEU A 63 -9.46 -4.25 4.85
N GLU A 64 -8.45 -3.43 4.64
CA GLU A 64 -7.85 -3.16 3.33
C GLU A 64 -7.20 -4.41 2.75
N GLN A 65 -6.39 -5.11 3.54
CA GLN A 65 -5.78 -6.37 3.10
C GLN A 65 -6.83 -7.48 2.87
N SER A 66 -7.86 -7.55 3.70
CA SER A 66 -8.94 -8.52 3.48
C SER A 66 -9.74 -8.21 2.20
N ALA A 67 -9.96 -6.95 1.89
CA ALA A 67 -10.60 -6.52 0.65
C ALA A 67 -9.73 -6.86 -0.58
N PHE A 68 -8.42 -6.65 -0.49
CA PHE A 68 -7.48 -7.06 -1.53
C PHE A 68 -7.50 -8.58 -1.73
N ARG A 69 -7.47 -9.38 -0.65
CA ARG A 69 -7.58 -10.84 -0.76
C ARG A 69 -8.88 -11.31 -1.42
N MET A 70 -9.99 -10.64 -1.14
CA MET A 70 -11.24 -10.93 -1.84
C MET A 70 -11.17 -10.70 -3.35
N LYS A 71 -10.33 -9.75 -3.78
CA LYS A 71 -10.11 -9.46 -5.19
C LYS A 71 -9.23 -10.51 -5.87
N VAL A 72 -8.16 -10.96 -5.22
CA VAL A 72 -7.14 -11.84 -5.83
C VAL A 72 -7.34 -13.33 -5.55
N GLU A 73 -8.18 -13.69 -4.59
CA GLU A 73 -8.46 -15.07 -4.18
C GLU A 73 -9.97 -15.40 -4.30
N PRO A 74 -10.53 -15.48 -5.51
CA PRO A 74 -11.98 -15.65 -5.70
C PRO A 74 -12.50 -16.99 -5.17
N GLY A 75 -11.63 -18.00 -5.07
CA GLY A 75 -11.99 -19.35 -4.57
C GLY A 75 -12.14 -19.44 -3.05
N ARG A 76 -11.69 -18.44 -2.27
CA ARG A 76 -11.82 -18.45 -0.81
C ARG A 76 -13.13 -17.83 -0.35
N THR A 77 -13.71 -18.33 0.73
CA THR A 77 -14.93 -17.72 1.27
C THR A 77 -14.64 -16.39 1.96
N VAL A 78 -15.62 -15.49 1.97
CA VAL A 78 -15.53 -14.22 2.71
C VAL A 78 -15.30 -14.46 4.20
N THR A 79 -15.90 -15.51 4.73
CA THR A 79 -15.76 -15.91 6.14
C THR A 79 -14.33 -16.33 6.46
N ASP A 80 -13.72 -17.18 5.61
CA ASP A 80 -12.34 -17.63 5.82
C ASP A 80 -11.36 -16.45 5.79
N ILE A 81 -11.55 -15.54 4.85
CA ILE A 81 -10.73 -14.31 4.77
C ILE A 81 -10.91 -13.47 6.04
N GLY A 82 -12.15 -13.25 6.50
CA GLY A 82 -12.39 -12.47 7.72
C GLY A 82 -11.79 -13.12 8.97
N CYS A 83 -11.88 -14.44 9.08
CA CYS A 83 -11.29 -15.21 10.20
C CYS A 83 -9.77 -15.14 10.21
N GLU A 84 -9.11 -15.14 9.05
CA GLU A 84 -7.65 -15.00 8.94
C GLU A 84 -7.13 -13.70 9.58
N PHE A 85 -7.92 -12.63 9.56
CA PHE A 85 -7.58 -11.38 10.22
C PHE A 85 -8.02 -11.31 11.69
N GLY A 86 -8.35 -12.44 12.30
CA GLY A 86 -8.72 -12.54 13.72
C GLY A 86 -10.07 -11.91 14.06
N CYS A 87 -10.98 -11.82 13.10
CA CYS A 87 -12.31 -11.25 13.28
C CYS A 87 -13.37 -12.36 13.29
N SER A 88 -14.35 -12.29 14.22
CA SER A 88 -15.55 -13.11 14.06
C SER A 88 -16.32 -12.67 12.81
N PRO A 89 -17.04 -13.60 12.13
CA PRO A 89 -17.74 -13.28 10.88
C PRO A 89 -18.71 -12.09 11.00
N SER A 90 -19.43 -12.01 12.11
CA SER A 90 -20.38 -10.90 12.35
C SER A 90 -19.67 -9.57 12.54
N ASN A 91 -18.59 -9.56 13.34
CA ASN A 91 -17.80 -8.36 13.57
C ASN A 91 -17.09 -7.90 12.30
N TYR A 92 -16.54 -8.84 11.53
CA TYR A 92 -15.92 -8.56 10.25
C TYR A 92 -16.91 -7.91 9.28
N SER A 93 -18.07 -8.51 9.08
CA SER A 93 -19.12 -7.97 8.20
C SER A 93 -19.56 -6.58 8.63
N TRP A 94 -19.75 -6.35 9.93
CA TRP A 94 -20.10 -5.04 10.46
C TRP A 94 -19.00 -3.99 10.21
N MET A 95 -17.75 -4.30 10.52
CA MET A 95 -16.62 -3.38 10.30
C MET A 95 -16.45 -3.06 8.81
N PHE A 96 -16.62 -4.07 7.96
CA PHE A 96 -16.52 -3.92 6.52
C PHE A 96 -17.61 -3.00 5.96
N CYS A 97 -18.87 -3.21 6.39
CA CYS A 97 -19.98 -2.33 6.01
C CYS A 97 -19.76 -0.89 6.47
N GLN A 98 -19.22 -0.68 7.67
CA GLN A 98 -18.90 0.66 8.17
C GLN A 98 -17.83 1.36 7.31
N ARG A 99 -16.85 0.61 6.80
CA ARG A 99 -15.74 1.17 6.02
C ARG A 99 -16.11 1.40 4.57
N TYR A 100 -16.74 0.40 3.92
CA TYR A 100 -16.96 0.40 2.48
C TYR A 100 -18.40 0.64 2.05
N GLN A 101 -19.31 0.92 2.99
CA GLN A 101 -20.75 1.16 2.75
C GLN A 101 -21.44 0.02 1.97
N THR A 102 -20.82 -1.17 1.99
CA THR A 102 -21.33 -2.39 1.36
C THR A 102 -20.91 -3.61 2.15
N ASN A 103 -21.64 -4.71 2.05
CA ASN A 103 -21.23 -5.95 2.70
C ASN A 103 -20.12 -6.66 1.89
N PRO A 104 -19.29 -7.51 2.54
CA PRO A 104 -18.17 -8.18 1.88
C PRO A 104 -18.55 -9.00 0.66
N VAL A 105 -19.71 -9.67 0.68
CA VAL A 105 -20.18 -10.51 -0.44
C VAL A 105 -20.52 -9.64 -1.67
N ASN A 106 -21.23 -8.54 -1.46
CA ASN A 106 -21.55 -7.60 -2.53
C ASN A 106 -20.30 -6.90 -3.06
N PHE A 107 -19.37 -6.55 -2.18
CA PHE A 107 -18.07 -5.99 -2.56
C PHE A 107 -17.34 -6.94 -3.52
N ARG A 108 -17.18 -8.21 -3.18
CA ARG A 108 -16.56 -9.22 -4.04
C ARG A 108 -17.25 -9.29 -5.41
N ARG A 109 -18.58 -9.39 -5.43
CA ARG A 109 -19.34 -9.47 -6.68
C ARG A 109 -19.11 -8.25 -7.56
N ASN A 110 -19.06 -7.06 -6.97
CA ASN A 110 -18.81 -5.83 -7.72
C ASN A 110 -17.39 -5.80 -8.30
N VAL A 111 -16.39 -6.25 -7.54
CA VAL A 111 -14.99 -6.34 -8.00
C VAL A 111 -14.87 -7.37 -9.13
N GLU A 112 -15.47 -8.55 -9.01
CA GLU A 112 -15.49 -9.57 -10.06
C GLU A 112 -16.15 -9.02 -11.35
N GLN A 113 -17.27 -8.34 -11.22
CA GLN A 113 -17.95 -7.71 -12.36
C GLN A 113 -17.12 -6.60 -12.99
N ALA A 114 -16.43 -5.79 -12.21
CA ALA A 114 -15.54 -4.75 -12.72
C ALA A 114 -14.35 -5.35 -13.46
N THR A 115 -13.74 -6.41 -12.93
CA THR A 115 -12.64 -7.13 -13.57
C THR A 115 -13.06 -7.76 -14.88
N VAL A 116 -14.21 -8.42 -14.91
CA VAL A 116 -14.78 -9.00 -16.14
C VAL A 116 -15.09 -7.92 -17.16
N ARG A 117 -15.73 -6.81 -16.75
CA ARG A 117 -15.98 -5.69 -17.67
C ARG A 117 -14.69 -5.12 -18.24
N HIS A 118 -13.66 -4.95 -17.41
CA HIS A 118 -12.37 -4.44 -17.87
C HIS A 118 -11.74 -5.38 -18.89
N ALA A 119 -11.78 -6.68 -18.66
CA ALA A 119 -11.28 -7.69 -19.61
C ALA A 119 -12.10 -7.67 -20.91
N PHE A 120 -13.43 -7.59 -20.85
CA PHE A 120 -14.26 -7.54 -22.08
C PHE A 120 -14.15 -6.21 -22.81
N MET A 121 -14.05 -5.08 -22.15
CA MET A 121 -13.86 -3.78 -22.82
C MET A 121 -12.54 -3.72 -23.60
N HIS A 122 -11.53 -4.47 -23.20
CA HIS A 122 -10.27 -4.59 -23.94
C HIS A 122 -10.36 -5.57 -25.14
N LEU A 123 -11.32 -6.50 -25.14
CA LEU A 123 -11.55 -7.42 -26.26
C LEU A 123 -12.41 -6.80 -27.37
N ASP A 124 -13.34 -5.91 -27.01
CA ASP A 124 -14.22 -5.24 -27.98
C ASP A 124 -13.62 -3.98 -28.62
N ALA A 125 -12.49 -3.49 -28.14
CA ALA A 125 -11.90 -2.21 -28.57
C ALA A 125 -11.05 -2.31 -29.86
N ALA A 126 -11.24 -3.32 -30.70
CA ALA A 126 -10.70 -3.30 -32.06
C ALA A 126 -11.38 -2.25 -32.96
N GLY A 127 -12.24 -1.39 -32.47
CA GLY A 127 -12.97 -0.44 -33.32
C GLY A 127 -13.70 0.74 -32.69
N GLY A 128 -13.43 1.21 -31.49
CA GLY A 128 -14.19 2.35 -30.99
C GLY A 128 -13.74 2.95 -29.67
N ARG A 129 -13.68 4.26 -29.62
CA ARG A 129 -13.52 5.06 -28.39
C ARG A 129 -14.55 4.60 -27.36
N ALA A 130 -14.10 3.98 -26.27
CA ALA A 130 -14.92 3.73 -25.12
C ALA A 130 -14.60 4.77 -24.03
N GLU A 131 -15.54 5.67 -23.78
CA GLU A 131 -15.56 6.49 -22.58
C GLU A 131 -15.80 5.59 -21.37
N SER A 132 -14.94 5.68 -20.38
CA SER A 132 -15.00 4.92 -19.14
C SER A 132 -16.06 5.51 -18.22
N PRO A 133 -17.07 4.76 -17.79
CA PRO A 133 -17.88 5.11 -16.65
C PRO A 133 -17.55 4.20 -15.48
N LEU A 134 -16.56 4.56 -14.68
CA LEU A 134 -16.50 4.09 -13.31
C LEU A 134 -17.33 5.04 -12.44
N PRO A 135 -18.44 4.62 -11.85
CA PRO A 135 -19.08 5.38 -10.80
C PRO A 135 -18.31 5.08 -9.50
N GLY A 136 -17.34 5.91 -9.20
CA GLY A 136 -16.74 6.01 -7.87
C GLY A 136 -16.95 7.43 -7.35
N PRO A 137 -16.87 7.66 -6.03
CA PRO A 137 -16.99 8.98 -5.44
C PRO A 137 -15.72 9.81 -5.62
N LEU A 138 -15.18 9.85 -6.82
CA LEU A 138 -14.11 10.77 -7.18
C LEU A 138 -14.72 11.82 -8.08
N GLY A 139 -14.95 12.99 -7.47
CA GLY A 139 -15.43 14.18 -8.15
C GLY A 139 -14.62 14.44 -9.43
N GLU A 140 -15.37 14.88 -10.41
CA GLU A 140 -14.88 15.40 -11.67
C GLU A 140 -13.79 16.44 -11.39
N GLU A 141 -12.57 16.15 -11.76
CA GLU A 141 -11.51 17.05 -12.24
C GLU A 141 -10.17 16.34 -12.10
N GLY A 142 -9.69 15.80 -13.20
CA GLY A 142 -8.36 15.22 -13.28
C GLY A 142 -8.24 13.96 -14.12
N ALA A 143 -8.94 13.89 -15.24
CA ALA A 143 -8.61 12.95 -16.28
C ALA A 143 -7.18 13.21 -16.73
N VAL A 144 -6.24 12.42 -16.25
CA VAL A 144 -4.93 12.27 -16.90
C VAL A 144 -5.24 11.64 -18.24
N SER A 145 -5.34 12.48 -19.26
CA SER A 145 -5.36 12.08 -20.66
C SER A 145 -3.98 11.51 -21.01
N GLY A 146 -3.67 10.35 -20.48
CA GLY A 146 -2.64 9.49 -21.02
C GLY A 146 -3.28 8.75 -22.16
N THR A 147 -2.96 9.13 -23.38
CA THR A 147 -3.25 8.37 -24.58
C THR A 147 -2.47 7.06 -24.43
N TYR A 148 -3.09 6.03 -23.87
CA TYR A 148 -2.59 4.67 -24.03
C TYR A 148 -2.79 4.31 -25.49
N SER A 149 -1.77 4.60 -26.29
CA SER A 149 -1.73 4.20 -27.69
C SER A 149 -1.64 2.68 -27.72
N CYS A 150 -2.65 2.08 -28.35
CA CYS A 150 -2.68 0.71 -28.81
C CYS A 150 -2.44 -0.34 -27.71
N LEU A 151 -3.52 -0.92 -27.29
CA LEU A 151 -3.54 -2.16 -26.54
C LEU A 151 -2.83 -3.24 -27.35
N GLU A 152 -1.61 -3.53 -26.96
CA GLU A 152 -0.99 -4.80 -27.31
C GLU A 152 -1.95 -5.89 -26.86
N SER A 153 -2.14 -6.91 -27.68
CA SER A 153 -3.01 -8.04 -27.33
C SER A 153 -2.54 -8.63 -25.98
N PHE A 154 -3.45 -9.18 -25.20
CA PHE A 154 -3.11 -9.83 -23.94
C PHE A 154 -1.99 -10.85 -24.10
N GLU A 155 -1.94 -11.54 -25.24
CA GLU A 155 -0.88 -12.47 -25.62
C GLU A 155 0.48 -11.80 -25.83
N GLU A 156 0.53 -10.56 -26.30
CA GLU A 156 1.78 -9.79 -26.41
C GLU A 156 2.28 -9.31 -25.05
N CYS A 157 1.38 -8.94 -24.16
CA CYS A 157 1.72 -8.62 -22.78
C CYS A 157 2.28 -9.85 -22.05
N ASP A 158 1.63 -11.02 -22.17
CA ASP A 158 2.10 -12.27 -21.56
C ASP A 158 3.50 -12.68 -22.02
N ARG A 159 3.83 -12.47 -23.30
CA ARG A 159 5.18 -12.76 -23.82
C ARG A 159 6.27 -11.86 -23.27
N LYS A 160 5.92 -10.67 -22.78
CA LYS A 160 6.86 -9.71 -22.19
C LYS A 160 7.03 -9.91 -20.68
N ILE A 161 6.15 -10.68 -20.04
CA ILE A 161 6.25 -10.97 -18.60
C ILE A 161 7.37 -11.99 -18.40
N THR A 162 8.35 -11.61 -17.58
CA THR A 162 9.44 -12.48 -17.17
C THR A 162 9.46 -12.60 -15.67
N ILE A 163 9.33 -13.81 -15.15
CA ILE A 163 9.49 -14.10 -13.74
C ILE A 163 10.98 -14.30 -13.45
N ARG A 164 11.54 -13.51 -12.55
CA ARG A 164 12.95 -13.58 -12.13
C ARG A 164 13.04 -13.54 -10.62
N ASN A 165 14.02 -14.28 -10.08
CA ASN A 165 14.44 -14.06 -8.70
C ASN A 165 15.24 -12.77 -8.66
N LEU A 166 14.81 -11.82 -7.81
CA LEU A 166 15.57 -10.61 -7.54
C LEU A 166 16.58 -10.88 -6.42
N PRO A 167 17.77 -10.27 -6.46
CA PRO A 167 18.67 -10.32 -5.33
C PRO A 167 18.10 -9.54 -4.14
N ASP A 168 18.62 -9.83 -2.95
CA ASP A 168 18.34 -9.03 -1.77
C ASP A 168 18.96 -7.65 -1.93
N TYR A 169 18.13 -6.60 -1.76
CA TYR A 169 18.61 -5.23 -1.79
C TYR A 169 18.63 -4.63 -0.39
N PHE A 170 19.71 -3.93 -0.08
CA PHE A 170 19.68 -2.94 0.99
C PHE A 170 19.03 -1.68 0.44
N VAL A 171 18.01 -1.19 1.13
CA VAL A 171 17.26 -0.04 0.64
C VAL A 171 17.26 1.10 1.66
N LEU A 172 17.41 2.31 1.13
CA LEU A 172 17.06 3.55 1.81
C LEU A 172 15.63 3.87 1.40
N TYR A 173 14.75 4.15 2.36
CA TYR A 173 13.36 4.41 2.08
C TYR A 173 12.78 5.57 2.87
N GLU A 174 11.73 6.17 2.33
CA GLU A 174 10.82 7.08 3.03
C GLU A 174 9.42 6.51 3.03
N ARG A 175 8.87 6.28 4.22
CA ARG A 175 7.49 5.81 4.40
C ARG A 175 6.54 6.98 4.43
N ARG A 176 5.44 6.86 3.69
CA ARG A 176 4.44 7.90 3.54
C ARG A 176 3.03 7.36 3.74
N ILE A 177 2.17 8.22 4.28
CA ILE A 177 0.73 8.01 4.31
C ILE A 177 0.09 9.15 3.54
N GLY A 178 -0.77 8.82 2.57
CA GLY A 178 -1.49 9.81 1.78
C GLY A 178 -1.74 9.38 0.34
N SER A 179 -2.12 10.33 -0.50
CA SER A 179 -2.51 10.07 -1.88
C SER A 179 -1.32 9.84 -2.80
N TYR A 180 -1.42 8.89 -3.72
CA TYR A 180 -0.47 8.67 -4.81
C TYR A 180 -0.46 9.81 -5.85
N ARG A 181 -1.42 10.75 -5.82
CA ARG A 181 -1.52 11.85 -6.80
C ARG A 181 -0.26 12.73 -6.87
N HIS A 182 0.50 12.80 -5.79
CA HIS A 182 1.70 13.64 -5.70
C HIS A 182 3.02 12.84 -5.76
N LEU A 183 2.93 11.57 -6.16
CA LEU A 183 4.07 10.63 -6.14
C LEU A 183 5.26 11.14 -6.96
N SER A 184 5.01 11.73 -8.13
CA SER A 184 6.06 12.31 -9.00
C SER A 184 6.87 13.41 -8.29
N GLY A 185 6.20 14.35 -7.59
CA GLY A 185 6.90 15.38 -6.82
C GLY A 185 7.64 14.84 -5.60
N GLN A 186 7.14 13.75 -5.01
CA GLN A 186 7.80 13.08 -3.89
C GLN A 186 9.06 12.36 -4.33
N TRP A 187 9.05 11.70 -5.50
CA TRP A 187 10.24 11.13 -6.10
C TRP A 187 11.31 12.18 -6.35
N GLY A 188 10.94 13.33 -6.91
CA GLY A 188 11.88 14.43 -7.11
C GLY A 188 12.52 14.90 -5.80
N SER A 189 11.73 15.06 -4.74
CA SER A 189 12.21 15.43 -3.41
C SER A 189 13.11 14.36 -2.80
N PHE A 190 12.74 13.09 -2.92
CA PHE A 190 13.50 11.95 -2.41
C PHE A 190 14.86 11.84 -3.10
N ILE A 191 14.90 11.83 -4.43
CA ILE A 191 16.14 11.75 -5.21
C ILE A 191 17.02 12.98 -4.92
N GLY A 192 16.42 14.18 -4.85
CA GLY A 192 17.16 15.39 -4.52
C GLY A 192 17.83 15.34 -3.15
N LYS A 193 17.14 14.80 -2.14
CA LYS A 193 17.64 14.65 -0.77
C LYS A 193 18.77 13.63 -0.65
N TYR A 194 18.69 12.54 -1.40
CA TYR A 194 19.61 11.40 -1.28
C TYR A 194 20.52 11.23 -2.51
N ARG A 195 20.68 12.28 -3.32
CA ARG A 195 21.45 12.26 -4.58
C ARG A 195 22.87 11.74 -4.43
N ASP A 196 23.50 11.97 -3.28
CA ASP A 196 24.89 11.58 -3.02
C ASP A 196 25.06 10.06 -2.87
N PHE A 197 23.96 9.31 -2.73
CA PHE A 197 23.93 7.86 -2.66
C PHE A 197 23.49 7.21 -3.98
N VAL A 198 23.13 8.00 -4.98
CA VAL A 198 22.72 7.49 -6.29
C VAL A 198 23.96 7.16 -7.12
N THR A 199 24.01 5.93 -7.62
CA THR A 199 25.04 5.41 -8.54
C THR A 199 24.39 4.93 -9.84
N GLU A 200 25.18 4.52 -10.82
CA GLU A 200 24.69 3.97 -12.08
C GLU A 200 23.89 2.66 -11.87
N ASP A 201 24.21 1.91 -10.81
CA ASP A 201 23.56 0.64 -10.46
C ASP A 201 22.37 0.79 -9.52
N THR A 202 22.06 2.02 -9.09
CA THR A 202 20.95 2.27 -8.16
C THR A 202 19.61 1.88 -8.78
N GLN A 203 18.88 1.00 -8.07
CA GLN A 203 17.53 0.61 -8.43
C GLN A 203 16.52 1.40 -7.59
N PHE A 204 15.45 1.87 -8.22
CA PHE A 204 14.39 2.61 -7.56
C PHE A 204 13.14 1.74 -7.48
N PHE A 205 12.52 1.71 -6.29
CA PHE A 205 11.36 0.86 -6.00
C PHE A 205 10.27 1.65 -5.30
N GLU A 206 9.04 1.27 -5.57
CA GLU A 206 7.89 1.62 -4.74
C GLU A 206 7.39 0.34 -4.05
N ARG A 207 7.16 0.43 -2.74
CA ARG A 207 6.52 -0.64 -2.00
C ARG A 207 5.17 -0.15 -1.53
N THR A 208 4.12 -0.73 -2.07
CA THR A 208 2.74 -0.45 -1.70
C THR A 208 2.24 -1.53 -0.74
N PHE A 209 1.53 -1.12 0.30
CA PHE A 209 0.98 -2.04 1.31
C PHE A 209 -0.53 -2.23 1.16
N ASP A 210 -1.14 -1.45 0.28
CA ASP A 210 -2.56 -1.45 -0.02
C ASP A 210 -2.79 -1.37 -1.54
N ASP A 211 -4.01 -1.71 -1.96
CA ASP A 211 -4.44 -1.49 -3.34
C ASP A 211 -4.99 -0.07 -3.45
N PRO A 212 -4.45 0.81 -4.29
CA PRO A 212 -4.86 2.22 -4.39
C PRO A 212 -6.34 2.42 -4.73
N VAL A 213 -7.04 1.38 -5.17
CA VAL A 213 -8.49 1.41 -5.47
C VAL A 213 -9.34 1.12 -4.24
N ILE A 214 -8.79 0.51 -3.19
CA ILE A 214 -9.50 0.02 -2.01
C ILE A 214 -9.54 1.03 -0.87
N PRO A 215 -8.42 1.64 -0.42
CA PRO A 215 -8.44 2.63 0.65
C PRO A 215 -8.96 3.98 0.17
N ASP A 216 -9.27 4.86 1.13
CA ASP A 216 -9.43 6.28 0.81
C ASP A 216 -8.12 6.79 0.22
N ALA A 217 -8.19 7.53 -0.86
CA ALA A 217 -7.02 8.03 -1.58
C ALA A 217 -6.01 8.77 -0.66
N ASP A 218 -6.47 9.32 0.45
CA ASP A 218 -5.65 10.06 1.41
C ASP A 218 -5.05 9.19 2.54
N SER A 219 -5.28 7.88 2.54
CA SER A 219 -4.81 6.96 3.59
C SER A 219 -3.92 5.81 3.09
N CYS A 220 -3.49 5.85 1.84
CA CYS A 220 -2.59 4.85 1.28
C CYS A 220 -1.26 4.84 2.01
N LEU A 221 -0.77 3.64 2.33
CA LEU A 221 0.53 3.42 2.96
C LEU A 221 1.52 2.91 1.90
N TYR A 222 2.64 3.61 1.73
CA TYR A 222 3.66 3.24 0.76
C TYR A 222 5.05 3.71 1.14
N ASP A 223 6.05 3.05 0.59
CA ASP A 223 7.46 3.41 0.71
C ASP A 223 8.01 3.79 -0.66
N ILE A 224 8.76 4.87 -0.72
CA ILE A 224 9.62 5.25 -1.83
C ILE A 224 11.02 4.81 -1.46
N CYS A 225 11.64 3.96 -2.28
CA CYS A 225 12.87 3.26 -1.92
C CYS A 225 13.92 3.38 -3.03
N MET A 226 15.18 3.38 -2.65
CA MET A 226 16.29 3.14 -3.58
C MET A 226 17.28 2.13 -3.01
N SER A 227 17.90 1.33 -3.87
CA SER A 227 18.97 0.45 -3.45
C SER A 227 20.20 1.26 -3.06
N VAL A 228 20.91 0.78 -2.03
CA VAL A 228 22.18 1.35 -1.58
C VAL A 228 23.19 0.22 -1.35
N ASP A 229 24.47 0.52 -1.53
CA ASP A 229 25.52 -0.43 -1.19
C ASP A 229 25.59 -0.66 0.32
N ARG A 230 25.87 -1.89 0.71
CA ARG A 230 26.03 -2.25 2.12
C ARG A 230 27.11 -1.44 2.83
N SER A 231 28.16 -1.03 2.12
CA SER A 231 29.22 -0.17 2.63
C SER A 231 28.77 1.26 2.88
N ALA A 232 27.88 1.78 2.04
CA ALA A 232 27.30 3.11 2.17
C ALA A 232 26.31 3.21 3.36
N MET A 233 25.83 2.08 3.86
CA MET A 233 24.85 2.02 4.93
C MET A 233 25.34 2.66 6.23
N TYR A 234 26.61 2.49 6.58
CA TYR A 234 27.19 3.10 7.79
C TYR A 234 27.30 4.62 7.69
N ASP A 235 27.64 5.14 6.51
CA ASP A 235 27.73 6.58 6.26
C ASP A 235 26.33 7.22 6.17
N THR A 236 25.35 6.52 5.66
CA THR A 236 23.96 6.98 5.50
C THR A 236 23.26 7.16 6.84
N CYS A 237 23.45 6.21 7.78
CA CYS A 237 22.89 6.29 9.12
C CYS A 237 23.43 7.49 9.90
N LEU A 238 24.71 7.83 9.71
CA LEU A 238 25.35 8.94 10.40
C LEU A 238 24.97 10.31 9.82
N ARG A 239 24.70 10.42 8.52
CA ARG A 239 24.46 11.70 7.82
C ARG A 239 23.00 12.07 7.68
N ALA A 240 22.11 11.11 7.50
CA ALA A 240 20.72 11.38 7.14
C ALA A 240 19.74 11.38 8.31
N GLY A 241 20.14 10.91 9.50
CA GLY A 241 19.20 10.65 10.61
C GLY A 241 18.05 9.72 10.17
N ALA A 242 18.27 8.96 9.10
CA ALA A 242 17.27 8.08 8.51
C ALA A 242 17.39 6.70 9.16
N PRO A 243 16.28 6.00 9.38
CA PRO A 243 16.31 4.63 9.86
C PRO A 243 17.00 3.77 8.80
N ALA A 244 18.24 3.39 9.10
CA ALA A 244 18.92 2.36 8.34
C ALA A 244 18.35 1.02 8.79
N ASN A 245 18.08 0.22 7.85
CA ASN A 245 17.84 -1.22 7.90
C ASN A 245 16.43 -1.66 7.62
N LYS A 246 16.28 -2.18 6.39
CA LYS A 246 15.68 -3.51 6.23
C LYS A 246 16.02 -4.05 4.85
N THR A 247 16.48 -5.29 4.79
CA THR A 247 16.43 -6.13 3.60
C THR A 247 14.98 -6.23 3.15
N CYS A 248 14.67 -5.78 1.94
CA CYS A 248 13.45 -6.19 1.26
C CYS A 248 13.70 -7.61 0.73
N THR A 249 13.18 -8.61 1.41
CA THR A 249 12.99 -9.97 0.88
C THR A 249 11.62 -10.08 0.27
#